data_ff5973e64810709e1ab46126045d44f4
#
_entry.id   ff5973e64810709e1ab46126045d44f4
#
_cell.length_a   1.000
_cell.length_b   1.000
_cell.length_c   1.000
_cell.angle_alpha   90.00
_cell.angle_beta   90.00
_cell.angle_gamma   90.00
#
_symmetry.space_group_name_H-M   'P 1'
#
loop_
_entity.id
_entity.type
_entity.pdbx_description
1 polymer ?
#
loop_
_entity_poly.entity_id
_entity_poly.type
_entity_poly.pdbx_seq_one_letter_code
_entity_poly.pdbx_strand_id
1 'polypeptide(L)'
;MKTSTNRILTTHVGSIPRPEGIRELLRARLNGQSVDAEELARRVSSAVADVVRRQAEGGIDIVSDGEMSKTSFLGYTDERLTGFTPMAPGDPNVPASNTSGSWARRLDTRREWRAFREYYETYLPAAMPPSAPPSVCTGPIAYKGQDLLRRDIANFKAALQGVGVQEAFLPAVAPGMVGRDQNQYYPTEEAYRFAIAEALKTEYKAIVDAGFILQIDDPGLGETWDMIIPAPSLTDYRKTQAMNIDALNHALAGIPEDRVRYHLCWGSWQGPHEGDLALKDIVDLMLRVKAQAYSVEAATPRHSYEWRIWKDVKLPDDKILIPGVIAHTTAVVEHPETIAERLVNFSGVVGRNRVIAGADCGFAQGAMYQRQHPTVMWAKFRALAAGAELASRRLWAT
;
A
#
# COMPACT_ATOMS: atom_id res chain seq x y z
N MET A 1 -14.24 7.37 10.03
CA MET A 1 -13.68 6.07 10.50
C MET A 1 -13.97 5.89 11.98
N LYS A 2 -14.14 4.64 12.43
CA LYS A 2 -14.23 4.31 13.86
C LYS A 2 -12.90 4.53 14.57
N THR A 3 -12.96 4.80 15.86
CA THR A 3 -11.82 4.99 16.76
C THR A 3 -11.79 3.91 17.83
N SER A 4 -10.65 3.73 18.48
CA SER A 4 -10.44 2.79 19.57
C SER A 4 -11.04 3.36 20.87
N THR A 5 -12.33 3.15 21.12
CA THR A 5 -13.03 3.79 22.26
C THR A 5 -12.96 2.98 23.57
N ASN A 6 -13.02 1.68 23.50
CA ASN A 6 -13.00 0.76 24.66
C ASN A 6 -11.94 -0.34 24.52
N ARG A 7 -11.32 -0.47 23.37
CA ARG A 7 -10.21 -1.33 23.06
C ARG A 7 -9.48 -0.84 21.82
N ILE A 8 -8.25 -1.30 21.60
CA ILE A 8 -7.53 -1.09 20.35
C ILE A 8 -8.20 -1.91 19.24
N LEU A 9 -8.61 -1.23 18.17
CA LEU A 9 -9.07 -1.88 16.93
C LEU A 9 -7.88 -2.41 16.13
N THR A 10 -8.15 -3.40 15.27
CA THR A 10 -7.13 -4.07 14.42
C THR A 10 -7.44 -3.90 12.94
N THR A 11 -6.41 -3.75 12.14
CA THR A 11 -6.48 -3.64 10.68
C THR A 11 -5.18 -4.12 10.01
N HIS A 12 -5.12 -4.02 8.69
CA HIS A 12 -3.90 -4.26 7.88
C HIS A 12 -3.88 -3.31 6.67
N VAL A 13 -2.95 -3.53 5.71
CA VAL A 13 -2.76 -2.58 4.59
C VAL A 13 -3.52 -2.99 3.30
N GLY A 14 -4.08 -4.18 3.23
CA GLY A 14 -4.95 -4.57 2.11
C GLY A 14 -4.51 -5.86 1.42
N SER A 15 -3.36 -5.89 0.77
CA SER A 15 -2.96 -7.05 -0.05
C SER A 15 -2.66 -8.29 0.79
N ILE A 16 -3.31 -9.39 0.42
CA ILE A 16 -3.21 -10.71 1.06
C ILE A 16 -2.74 -11.73 0.00
N PRO A 17 -1.91 -12.74 0.37
CA PRO A 17 -1.47 -13.77 -0.57
C PRO A 17 -2.63 -14.43 -1.30
N ARG A 18 -2.64 -14.29 -2.62
CA ARG A 18 -3.67 -14.84 -3.49
C ARG A 18 -3.52 -16.37 -3.60
N PRO A 19 -4.63 -17.13 -3.67
CA PRO A 19 -4.61 -18.55 -4.02
C PRO A 19 -3.86 -18.80 -5.34
N GLU A 20 -3.11 -19.90 -5.45
CA GLU A 20 -2.27 -20.18 -6.62
C GLU A 20 -3.08 -20.19 -7.92
N GLY A 21 -4.28 -20.78 -7.95
CA GLY A 21 -5.11 -20.77 -9.15
C GLY A 21 -5.56 -19.38 -9.63
N ILE A 22 -5.59 -18.36 -8.76
CA ILE A 22 -5.78 -16.95 -9.18
C ILE A 22 -4.46 -16.39 -9.70
N ARG A 23 -3.35 -16.66 -9.00
CA ARG A 23 -2.01 -16.18 -9.41
C ARG A 23 -1.65 -16.67 -10.80
N GLU A 24 -1.91 -17.94 -11.11
CA GLU A 24 -1.69 -18.53 -12.44
C GLU A 24 -2.46 -17.77 -13.53
N LEU A 25 -3.76 -17.53 -13.33
CA LEU A 25 -4.58 -16.80 -14.31
C LEU A 25 -4.13 -15.33 -14.45
N LEU A 26 -3.79 -14.65 -13.34
CA LEU A 26 -3.28 -13.27 -13.40
C LEU A 26 -1.91 -13.20 -14.10
N ARG A 27 -1.02 -14.18 -13.87
CA ARG A 27 0.28 -14.27 -14.57
C ARG A 27 0.08 -14.50 -16.06
N ALA A 28 -0.80 -15.43 -16.43
CA ALA A 28 -1.12 -15.70 -17.85
C ALA A 28 -1.61 -14.43 -18.54
N ARG A 29 -2.50 -13.67 -17.91
CA ARG A 29 -3.00 -12.38 -18.41
C ARG A 29 -1.89 -11.34 -18.55
N LEU A 30 -1.01 -11.20 -17.57
CA LEU A 30 0.16 -10.29 -17.63
C LEU A 30 1.14 -10.65 -18.75
N ASN A 31 1.22 -11.93 -19.10
CA ASN A 31 2.04 -12.43 -20.20
C ASN A 31 1.32 -12.39 -21.56
N GLY A 32 0.16 -11.74 -21.66
CA GLY A 32 -0.61 -11.61 -22.90
C GLY A 32 -1.29 -12.90 -23.37
N GLN A 33 -1.39 -13.91 -22.51
CA GLN A 33 -2.09 -15.16 -22.81
C GLN A 33 -3.62 -14.98 -22.63
N SER A 34 -4.39 -15.72 -23.43
CA SER A 34 -5.84 -15.76 -23.27
C SER A 34 -6.21 -16.42 -21.92
N VAL A 35 -7.09 -15.78 -21.18
CA VAL A 35 -7.58 -16.24 -19.87
C VAL A 35 -9.10 -16.26 -19.92
N ASP A 36 -9.71 -17.35 -19.42
CA ASP A 36 -11.15 -17.42 -19.22
C ASP A 36 -11.55 -16.38 -18.15
N ALA A 37 -12.25 -15.33 -18.61
CA ALA A 37 -12.64 -14.19 -17.77
C ALA A 37 -13.73 -14.59 -16.75
N GLU A 38 -14.61 -15.54 -17.07
CA GLU A 38 -15.65 -16.01 -16.16
C GLU A 38 -15.06 -16.88 -15.05
N GLU A 39 -14.10 -17.76 -15.41
CA GLU A 39 -13.37 -18.57 -14.45
C GLU A 39 -12.58 -17.69 -13.48
N LEU A 40 -11.85 -16.69 -13.97
CA LEU A 40 -11.13 -15.74 -13.12
C LEU A 40 -12.09 -14.98 -12.21
N ALA A 41 -13.21 -14.47 -12.73
CA ALA A 41 -14.20 -13.74 -11.95
C ALA A 41 -14.79 -14.61 -10.82
N ARG A 42 -15.14 -15.86 -11.13
CA ARG A 42 -15.66 -16.83 -10.13
C ARG A 42 -14.64 -17.14 -9.03
N ARG A 43 -13.38 -17.39 -9.40
CA ARG A 43 -12.31 -17.64 -8.43
C ARG A 43 -12.04 -16.42 -7.53
N VAL A 44 -12.00 -15.23 -8.12
CA VAL A 44 -11.82 -13.97 -7.37
C VAL A 44 -12.96 -13.79 -6.39
N SER A 45 -14.22 -13.94 -6.80
CA SER A 45 -15.38 -13.80 -5.91
C SER A 45 -15.31 -14.75 -4.72
N SER A 46 -14.99 -16.03 -4.98
CA SER A 46 -14.81 -17.04 -3.92
C SER A 46 -13.65 -16.69 -2.98
N ALA A 47 -12.54 -16.21 -3.50
CA ALA A 47 -11.37 -15.84 -2.69
C ALA A 47 -11.64 -14.59 -1.84
N VAL A 48 -12.39 -13.60 -2.35
CA VAL A 48 -12.81 -12.43 -1.56
C VAL A 48 -13.70 -12.87 -0.40
N ALA A 49 -14.66 -13.77 -0.62
CA ALA A 49 -15.50 -14.30 0.44
C ALA A 49 -14.69 -15.05 1.52
N ASP A 50 -13.75 -15.92 1.12
CA ASP A 50 -12.90 -16.64 2.05
C ASP A 50 -11.98 -15.70 2.84
N VAL A 51 -11.34 -14.74 2.19
CA VAL A 51 -10.39 -13.85 2.85
C VAL A 51 -11.07 -12.89 3.83
N VAL A 52 -12.27 -12.40 3.53
CA VAL A 52 -13.05 -11.55 4.43
C VAL A 52 -13.47 -12.32 5.69
N ARG A 53 -14.00 -13.53 5.51
CA ARG A 53 -14.35 -14.41 6.62
C ARG A 53 -13.13 -14.70 7.52
N ARG A 54 -12.00 -15.08 6.93
CA ARG A 54 -10.77 -15.40 7.67
C ARG A 54 -10.14 -14.21 8.39
N GLN A 55 -10.26 -13.00 7.84
CA GLN A 55 -9.86 -11.77 8.53
C GLN A 55 -10.69 -11.59 9.81
N ALA A 56 -12.01 -11.70 9.73
CA ALA A 56 -12.90 -11.57 10.87
C ALA A 56 -12.63 -12.67 11.94
N GLU A 57 -12.51 -13.93 11.52
CA GLU A 57 -12.15 -15.05 12.39
C GLU A 57 -10.77 -14.89 13.03
N GLY A 58 -9.83 -14.24 12.34
CA GLY A 58 -8.49 -13.90 12.82
C GLY A 58 -8.43 -12.70 13.76
N GLY A 59 -9.58 -12.07 14.06
CA GLY A 59 -9.67 -10.94 14.97
C GLY A 59 -9.29 -9.59 14.33
N ILE A 60 -9.46 -9.45 13.01
CA ILE A 60 -9.29 -8.17 12.30
C ILE A 60 -10.63 -7.44 12.26
N ASP A 61 -10.65 -6.23 12.79
CA ASP A 61 -11.84 -5.39 12.92
C ASP A 61 -12.20 -4.61 11.65
N ILE A 62 -11.18 -4.14 10.94
CA ILE A 62 -11.33 -3.32 9.73
C ILE A 62 -10.67 -4.09 8.58
N VAL A 63 -11.50 -4.67 7.74
CA VAL A 63 -11.10 -5.67 6.73
C VAL A 63 -11.04 -5.10 5.31
N SER A 64 -10.37 -5.81 4.40
CA SER A 64 -10.36 -5.52 2.96
C SER A 64 -10.73 -6.75 2.11
N ASP A 65 -10.88 -6.55 0.80
CA ASP A 65 -11.06 -7.60 -0.20
C ASP A 65 -9.78 -8.42 -0.48
N GLY A 66 -8.67 -8.09 0.18
CA GLY A 66 -7.37 -8.73 -0.01
C GLY A 66 -6.69 -8.44 -1.34
N GLU A 67 -7.24 -7.52 -2.14
CA GLU A 67 -6.78 -7.20 -3.51
C GLU A 67 -6.77 -8.40 -4.47
N MET A 68 -7.70 -9.34 -4.29
CA MET A 68 -7.70 -10.62 -5.01
C MET A 68 -7.79 -10.49 -6.53
N SER A 69 -8.45 -9.43 -7.05
CA SER A 69 -8.62 -9.17 -8.48
C SER A 69 -7.44 -8.47 -9.14
N LYS A 70 -6.60 -7.75 -8.35
CA LYS A 70 -5.55 -6.87 -8.86
C LYS A 70 -4.30 -7.66 -9.25
N THR A 71 -3.67 -7.31 -10.38
CA THR A 71 -2.38 -7.86 -10.81
C THR A 71 -1.26 -7.46 -9.86
N SER A 72 -1.28 -6.22 -9.38
CA SER A 72 -0.47 -5.70 -8.27
C SER A 72 -1.11 -4.43 -7.72
N PHE A 73 -0.60 -3.92 -6.58
CA PHE A 73 -1.08 -2.66 -5.99
C PHE A 73 -0.91 -1.44 -6.92
N LEU A 74 0.04 -1.51 -7.87
CA LEU A 74 0.31 -0.45 -8.85
C LEU A 74 -0.14 -0.86 -10.26
N GLY A 75 0.24 -2.07 -10.73
CA GLY A 75 0.01 -2.52 -12.11
C GLY A 75 -1.46 -2.65 -12.51
N TYR A 76 -2.39 -2.68 -11.56
CA TYR A 76 -3.82 -2.67 -11.88
C TYR A 76 -4.27 -1.38 -12.58
N THR A 77 -3.51 -0.29 -12.43
CA THR A 77 -3.82 1.00 -13.08
C THR A 77 -3.70 0.94 -14.60
N ASP A 78 -2.86 0.07 -15.15
CA ASP A 78 -2.74 -0.12 -16.60
C ASP A 78 -4.04 -0.62 -17.23
N GLU A 79 -4.83 -1.37 -16.47
CA GLU A 79 -6.14 -1.86 -16.88
C GLU A 79 -7.23 -0.79 -16.72
N ARG A 80 -7.01 0.21 -15.86
CA ARG A 80 -8.03 1.20 -15.46
C ARG A 80 -7.81 2.61 -16.00
N LEU A 81 -6.64 2.91 -16.53
CA LEU A 81 -6.32 4.22 -17.11
C LEU A 81 -6.02 4.10 -18.60
N THR A 82 -6.46 5.13 -19.37
CA THR A 82 -6.01 5.36 -20.76
C THR A 82 -4.74 6.17 -20.80
N GLY A 83 -4.19 6.41 -21.98
CA GLY A 83 -3.05 7.29 -22.20
C GLY A 83 -1.68 6.62 -22.05
N PHE A 84 -1.63 5.37 -21.62
CA PHE A 84 -0.42 4.60 -21.43
C PHE A 84 -0.21 3.57 -22.55
N THR A 85 0.99 3.55 -23.13
CA THR A 85 1.42 2.56 -24.13
C THR A 85 2.53 1.69 -23.55
N PRO A 86 2.39 0.36 -23.57
CA PRO A 86 3.48 -0.53 -23.15
C PRO A 86 4.72 -0.30 -24.01
N MET A 87 5.89 -0.24 -23.38
CA MET A 87 7.17 -0.11 -24.09
C MET A 87 7.65 -1.46 -24.60
N ALA A 88 8.30 -1.46 -25.76
CA ALA A 88 8.90 -2.68 -26.28
C ALA A 88 10.04 -3.18 -25.36
N PRO A 89 10.21 -4.48 -25.19
CA PRO A 89 11.38 -5.02 -24.49
C PRO A 89 12.67 -4.53 -25.16
N GLY A 90 13.55 -3.93 -24.38
CA GLY A 90 14.84 -3.42 -24.88
C GLY A 90 14.80 -2.02 -25.48
N ASP A 91 13.68 -1.29 -25.42
CA ASP A 91 13.59 0.11 -25.78
C ASP A 91 14.60 0.92 -24.94
N PRO A 92 15.54 1.68 -25.55
CA PRO A 92 16.53 2.46 -24.82
C PRO A 92 15.91 3.59 -23.96
N ASN A 93 14.68 3.98 -24.26
CA ASN A 93 13.94 4.99 -23.49
C ASN A 93 13.21 4.40 -22.29
N VAL A 94 13.22 3.07 -22.10
CA VAL A 94 12.70 2.45 -20.89
C VAL A 94 13.57 2.89 -19.72
N PRO A 95 13.02 3.60 -18.72
CA PRO A 95 13.78 3.94 -17.52
C PRO A 95 14.42 2.68 -16.92
N ALA A 96 15.67 2.79 -16.49
CA ALA A 96 16.41 1.66 -15.92
C ALA A 96 15.66 1.01 -14.74
N SER A 97 14.85 1.79 -14.02
CA SER A 97 13.96 1.34 -12.94
C SER A 97 12.96 0.26 -13.35
N ASN A 98 12.66 0.14 -14.64
CA ASN A 98 11.57 -0.68 -15.15
C ASN A 98 12.02 -1.73 -16.19
N THR A 99 13.31 -1.92 -16.39
CA THR A 99 13.77 -2.87 -17.39
C THR A 99 13.63 -4.32 -16.93
N SER A 100 12.66 -5.02 -17.52
CA SER A 100 12.64 -6.46 -17.59
C SER A 100 13.80 -6.91 -18.49
N GLY A 101 14.89 -7.38 -17.97
CA GLY A 101 15.87 -7.93 -18.87
C GLY A 101 17.26 -8.17 -18.32
N SER A 102 17.71 -7.37 -17.40
CA SER A 102 19.00 -7.57 -16.76
C SER A 102 18.93 -7.15 -15.29
N TRP A 103 19.16 -8.12 -14.41
CA TRP A 103 19.32 -7.81 -12.97
C TRP A 103 20.39 -6.75 -12.73
N ALA A 104 21.46 -6.74 -13.53
CA ALA A 104 22.50 -5.73 -13.44
C ALA A 104 21.96 -4.31 -13.64
N ARG A 105 21.08 -4.08 -14.63
CA ARG A 105 20.43 -2.77 -14.83
C ARG A 105 19.49 -2.40 -13.68
N ARG A 106 18.74 -3.37 -13.16
CA ARG A 106 17.81 -3.14 -12.06
C ARG A 106 18.55 -2.76 -10.77
N LEU A 107 19.73 -3.33 -10.51
CA LEU A 107 20.56 -2.98 -9.38
C LEU A 107 21.04 -1.51 -9.39
N ASP A 108 21.05 -0.89 -10.55
CA ASP A 108 21.47 0.51 -10.69
C ASP A 108 20.32 1.52 -10.46
N THR A 109 19.11 1.06 -10.13
CA THR A 109 17.91 1.93 -10.00
C THR A 109 17.67 2.45 -8.61
N ARG A 110 18.40 1.95 -7.61
CA ARG A 110 18.32 2.39 -6.22
C ARG A 110 19.71 2.55 -5.63
N ARG A 111 19.89 3.55 -4.79
CA ARG A 111 21.17 3.81 -4.11
C ARG A 111 21.54 2.66 -3.19
N GLU A 112 20.58 2.14 -2.42
CA GLU A 112 20.78 0.99 -1.55
C GLU A 112 21.16 -0.26 -2.33
N TRP A 113 20.51 -0.54 -3.46
CA TRP A 113 20.82 -1.71 -4.27
C TRP A 113 22.25 -1.65 -4.84
N ARG A 114 22.73 -0.45 -5.17
CA ARG A 114 24.14 -0.22 -5.55
C ARG A 114 25.09 -0.46 -4.38
N ALA A 115 24.74 0.03 -3.19
CA ALA A 115 25.57 -0.07 -1.99
C ALA A 115 25.71 -1.53 -1.50
N PHE A 116 24.66 -2.33 -1.64
CA PHE A 116 24.62 -3.73 -1.23
C PHE A 116 24.51 -4.68 -2.43
N ARG A 117 25.26 -4.41 -3.50
CA ARG A 117 25.14 -5.11 -4.79
C ARG A 117 25.21 -6.63 -4.66
N GLU A 118 26.21 -7.17 -3.95
CA GLU A 118 26.39 -8.62 -3.78
C GLU A 118 25.18 -9.30 -3.13
N TYR A 119 24.59 -8.66 -2.12
CA TYR A 119 23.36 -9.14 -1.50
C TYR A 119 22.22 -9.17 -2.51
N TYR A 120 22.01 -8.08 -3.23
CA TYR A 120 20.87 -7.96 -4.14
C TYR A 120 21.01 -8.79 -5.42
N GLU A 121 22.22 -9.08 -5.89
CA GLU A 121 22.48 -10.02 -6.99
C GLU A 121 21.96 -11.44 -6.67
N THR A 122 22.03 -11.83 -5.40
CA THR A 122 21.53 -13.12 -4.93
C THR A 122 20.05 -13.08 -4.58
N TYR A 123 19.62 -12.02 -3.89
CA TYR A 123 18.26 -11.91 -3.33
C TYR A 123 17.18 -11.58 -4.37
N LEU A 124 17.41 -10.57 -5.24
CA LEU A 124 16.37 -10.07 -6.14
C LEU A 124 15.85 -11.11 -7.15
N PRO A 125 16.67 -11.97 -7.76
CA PRO A 125 16.20 -12.98 -8.69
C PRO A 125 15.16 -13.93 -8.07
N ALA A 126 15.34 -14.27 -6.80
CA ALA A 126 14.44 -15.16 -6.08
C ALA A 126 13.18 -14.46 -5.56
N ALA A 127 13.31 -13.21 -5.13
CA ALA A 127 12.25 -12.48 -4.43
C ALA A 127 11.40 -11.60 -5.34
N MET A 128 11.94 -11.14 -6.45
CA MET A 128 11.30 -10.17 -7.36
C MET A 128 11.48 -10.57 -8.82
N PRO A 129 10.72 -11.54 -9.32
CA PRO A 129 10.81 -11.95 -10.73
C PRO A 129 10.56 -10.74 -11.65
N PRO A 130 11.01 -10.81 -12.92
CA PRO A 130 10.79 -9.76 -13.91
C PRO A 130 9.30 -9.38 -13.97
N SER A 131 9.03 -8.08 -13.93
CA SER A 131 7.69 -7.54 -14.12
C SER A 131 7.39 -7.32 -15.61
N ALA A 132 6.12 -7.08 -15.94
CA ALA A 132 5.73 -6.62 -17.26
C ALA A 132 6.54 -5.37 -17.68
N PRO A 133 6.75 -5.14 -18.99
CA PRO A 133 7.36 -3.90 -19.48
C PRO A 133 6.62 -2.68 -18.93
N PRO A 134 7.32 -1.59 -18.62
CA PRO A 134 6.68 -0.35 -18.19
C PRO A 134 5.82 0.23 -19.30
N SER A 135 4.83 0.99 -18.91
CA SER A 135 4.01 1.77 -19.81
C SER A 135 4.43 3.24 -19.77
N VAL A 136 4.44 3.92 -20.92
CA VAL A 136 4.74 5.35 -21.06
C VAL A 136 3.47 6.11 -21.38
N CYS A 137 3.31 7.29 -20.80
CA CYS A 137 2.20 8.18 -21.12
C CYS A 137 2.44 8.85 -22.49
N THR A 138 1.68 8.43 -23.50
CA THR A 138 1.74 8.91 -24.87
C THR A 138 0.45 9.58 -25.35
N GLY A 139 -0.56 9.70 -24.47
CA GLY A 139 -1.86 10.24 -24.81
C GLY A 139 -2.62 10.76 -23.58
N PRO A 140 -3.84 11.27 -23.79
CA PRO A 140 -4.66 11.80 -22.70
C PRO A 140 -5.08 10.71 -21.71
N ILE A 141 -4.91 11.00 -20.42
CA ILE A 141 -5.26 10.11 -19.33
C ILE A 141 -6.72 10.29 -18.99
N ALA A 142 -7.46 9.17 -18.94
CA ALA A 142 -8.83 9.09 -18.46
C ALA A 142 -9.06 7.74 -17.75
N TYR A 143 -10.05 7.69 -16.86
CA TYR A 143 -10.43 6.45 -16.18
C TYR A 143 -11.32 5.59 -17.09
N LYS A 144 -10.94 4.34 -17.31
CA LYS A 144 -11.68 3.32 -18.11
C LYS A 144 -12.06 2.08 -17.31
N GLY A 145 -11.75 2.04 -16.01
CA GLY A 145 -11.85 0.86 -15.15
C GLY A 145 -13.20 0.67 -14.45
N GLN A 146 -14.28 1.36 -14.88
CA GLN A 146 -15.56 1.39 -14.15
C GLN A 146 -16.15 -0.01 -13.92
N ASP A 147 -16.09 -0.90 -14.92
CA ASP A 147 -16.66 -2.24 -14.83
C ASP A 147 -15.87 -3.13 -13.88
N LEU A 148 -14.55 -3.04 -13.92
CA LEU A 148 -13.66 -3.76 -13.01
C LEU A 148 -13.90 -3.32 -11.57
N LEU A 149 -13.98 -2.02 -11.33
CA LEU A 149 -14.22 -1.46 -10.01
C LEU A 149 -15.61 -1.83 -9.48
N ARG A 150 -16.67 -1.77 -10.31
CA ARG A 150 -18.03 -2.20 -9.91
C ARG A 150 -18.05 -3.67 -9.49
N ARG A 151 -17.32 -4.53 -10.20
CA ARG A 151 -17.22 -5.95 -9.84
C ARG A 151 -16.48 -6.15 -8.51
N ASP A 152 -15.36 -5.43 -8.28
CA ASP A 152 -14.64 -5.51 -7.02
C ASP A 152 -15.49 -5.05 -5.84
N ILE A 153 -16.21 -3.93 -5.99
CA ILE A 153 -17.16 -3.42 -5.00
C ILE A 153 -18.29 -4.43 -4.74
N ALA A 154 -18.86 -5.03 -5.79
CA ALA A 154 -19.95 -6.00 -5.67
C ALA A 154 -19.50 -7.27 -4.94
N ASN A 155 -18.33 -7.82 -5.29
CA ASN A 155 -17.73 -8.98 -4.64
C ASN A 155 -17.51 -8.72 -3.15
N PHE A 156 -16.96 -7.55 -2.82
CA PHE A 156 -16.67 -7.21 -1.43
C PHE A 156 -17.93 -6.98 -0.62
N LYS A 157 -18.94 -6.29 -1.17
CA LYS A 157 -20.25 -6.15 -0.52
C LYS A 157 -20.91 -7.50 -0.23
N ALA A 158 -20.86 -8.42 -1.20
CA ALA A 158 -21.39 -9.76 -1.02
C ALA A 158 -20.64 -10.55 0.06
N ALA A 159 -19.30 -10.44 0.09
CA ALA A 159 -18.45 -11.11 1.07
C ALA A 159 -18.65 -10.63 2.51
N LEU A 160 -19.09 -9.38 2.69
CA LEU A 160 -19.36 -8.80 4.02
C LEU A 160 -20.71 -9.19 4.60
N GLN A 161 -21.63 -9.77 3.80
CA GLN A 161 -22.94 -10.16 4.29
C GLN A 161 -22.84 -11.26 5.36
N GLY A 162 -23.38 -10.97 6.54
CA GLY A 162 -23.35 -11.88 7.68
C GLY A 162 -22.00 -11.98 8.40
N VAL A 163 -21.00 -11.21 8.01
CA VAL A 163 -19.69 -11.16 8.68
C VAL A 163 -19.63 -9.99 9.66
N GLY A 164 -19.36 -10.28 10.93
CA GLY A 164 -19.31 -9.27 12.00
C GLY A 164 -17.97 -8.54 12.03
N VAL A 165 -17.84 -7.43 11.30
CA VAL A 165 -16.67 -6.54 11.29
C VAL A 165 -17.03 -5.12 11.69
N GLN A 166 -16.04 -4.32 12.08
CA GLN A 166 -16.30 -2.93 12.50
C GLN A 166 -16.43 -1.98 11.31
N GLU A 167 -15.55 -2.09 10.33
CA GLU A 167 -15.54 -1.32 9.08
C GLU A 167 -14.85 -2.13 7.97
N ALA A 168 -14.95 -1.63 6.75
CA ALA A 168 -14.33 -2.22 5.57
C ALA A 168 -13.68 -1.14 4.70
N PHE A 169 -12.52 -1.45 4.09
CA PHE A 169 -11.79 -0.52 3.23
C PHE A 169 -11.35 -1.15 1.91
N LEU A 170 -11.22 -0.32 0.89
CA LEU A 170 -10.62 -0.69 -0.40
C LEU A 170 -9.38 0.18 -0.66
N PRO A 171 -8.23 -0.44 -0.97
CA PRO A 171 -7.03 0.29 -1.34
C PRO A 171 -7.10 0.83 -2.78
N ALA A 172 -6.57 2.04 -2.98
CA ALA A 172 -6.29 2.62 -4.28
C ALA A 172 -4.94 3.34 -4.25
N VAL A 173 -4.24 3.38 -5.37
CA VAL A 173 -2.90 3.96 -5.46
C VAL A 173 -2.96 5.49 -5.51
N ALA A 174 -1.97 6.16 -4.92
CA ALA A 174 -1.79 7.61 -5.04
C ALA A 174 -1.38 8.05 -6.46
N PRO A 175 -1.80 9.24 -6.95
CA PRO A 175 -1.43 9.73 -8.28
C PRO A 175 0.09 9.80 -8.51
N GLY A 176 0.85 10.18 -7.46
CA GLY A 176 2.32 10.27 -7.53
C GLY A 176 3.03 8.93 -7.76
N MET A 177 2.31 7.81 -7.59
CA MET A 177 2.85 6.48 -7.84
C MET A 177 2.69 6.02 -9.29
N VAL A 178 1.67 6.50 -9.99
CA VAL A 178 1.35 6.05 -11.36
C VAL A 178 2.32 6.67 -12.36
N GLY A 179 2.89 5.85 -13.24
CA GLY A 179 3.71 6.30 -14.37
C GLY A 179 4.86 7.23 -13.96
N ARG A 180 5.58 6.92 -12.89
CA ARG A 180 6.75 7.69 -12.48
C ARG A 180 7.78 7.75 -13.61
N ASP A 181 8.27 8.98 -13.93
CA ASP A 181 9.29 9.24 -14.94
C ASP A 181 8.95 8.80 -16.38
N GLN A 182 7.66 8.75 -16.72
CA GLN A 182 7.19 8.18 -17.99
C GLN A 182 6.29 9.12 -18.79
N ASN A 183 6.38 10.42 -18.56
CA ASN A 183 5.58 11.41 -19.25
C ASN A 183 6.21 11.79 -20.60
N GLN A 184 5.54 11.48 -21.71
CA GLN A 184 5.89 11.96 -23.06
C GLN A 184 4.76 12.76 -23.73
N TYR A 185 3.66 13.00 -23.02
CA TYR A 185 2.49 13.68 -23.60
C TYR A 185 2.20 15.06 -22.98
N TYR A 186 2.25 15.15 -21.66
CA TYR A 186 1.94 16.41 -20.97
C TYR A 186 3.14 17.35 -20.94
N PRO A 187 2.93 18.70 -21.01
CA PRO A 187 4.02 19.67 -21.12
C PRO A 187 4.88 19.79 -19.85
N THR A 188 4.33 19.41 -18.69
CA THR A 188 5.04 19.47 -17.40
C THR A 188 4.68 18.29 -16.53
N GLU A 189 5.56 17.93 -15.58
CA GLU A 189 5.27 16.90 -14.57
C GLU A 189 4.04 17.26 -13.73
N GLU A 190 3.85 18.52 -13.38
CA GLU A 190 2.67 18.96 -12.64
C GLU A 190 1.39 18.67 -13.43
N ALA A 191 1.31 19.08 -14.71
CA ALA A 191 0.15 18.80 -15.56
C ALA A 191 -0.12 17.29 -15.67
N TYR A 192 0.93 16.49 -15.77
CA TYR A 192 0.85 15.04 -15.82
C TYR A 192 0.28 14.45 -14.51
N ARG A 193 0.80 14.87 -13.35
CA ARG A 193 0.33 14.40 -12.04
C ARG A 193 -1.13 14.76 -11.78
N PHE A 194 -1.54 15.97 -12.16
CA PHE A 194 -2.93 16.41 -12.02
C PHE A 194 -3.87 15.68 -12.99
N ALA A 195 -3.42 15.32 -14.19
CA ALA A 195 -4.23 14.52 -15.12
C ALA A 195 -4.48 13.09 -14.57
N ILE A 196 -3.47 12.46 -13.97
CA ILE A 196 -3.63 11.19 -13.27
C ILE A 196 -4.60 11.35 -12.08
N ALA A 197 -4.43 12.39 -11.29
CA ALA A 197 -5.25 12.70 -10.13
C ALA A 197 -6.74 12.85 -10.52
N GLU A 198 -7.04 13.58 -11.60
CA GLU A 198 -8.41 13.76 -12.08
C GLU A 198 -9.02 12.44 -12.54
N ALA A 199 -8.25 11.57 -13.21
CA ALA A 199 -8.73 10.26 -13.62
C ALA A 199 -9.02 9.35 -12.40
N LEU A 200 -8.11 9.28 -11.42
CA LEU A 200 -8.27 8.46 -10.21
C LEU A 200 -9.38 8.91 -9.28
N LYS A 201 -9.77 10.18 -9.32
CA LYS A 201 -10.92 10.71 -8.58
C LYS A 201 -12.20 9.91 -8.82
N THR A 202 -12.38 9.37 -10.04
CA THR A 202 -13.50 8.48 -10.37
C THR A 202 -13.50 7.21 -9.50
N GLU A 203 -12.35 6.58 -9.33
CA GLU A 203 -12.18 5.39 -8.50
C GLU A 203 -12.39 5.71 -7.02
N TYR A 204 -11.74 6.77 -6.52
CA TYR A 204 -11.82 7.18 -5.12
C TYR A 204 -13.25 7.48 -4.70
N LYS A 205 -13.96 8.26 -5.52
CA LYS A 205 -15.36 8.58 -5.27
C LYS A 205 -16.25 7.33 -5.27
N ALA A 206 -16.08 6.43 -6.23
CA ALA A 206 -16.91 5.21 -6.32
C ALA A 206 -16.71 4.28 -5.12
N ILE A 207 -15.50 4.17 -4.58
CA ILE A 207 -15.20 3.40 -3.36
C ILE A 207 -15.94 3.99 -2.15
N VAL A 208 -15.89 5.31 -1.97
CA VAL A 208 -16.56 5.99 -0.85
C VAL A 208 -18.07 5.99 -1.00
N ASP A 209 -18.62 6.22 -2.20
CA ASP A 209 -20.06 6.15 -2.51
C ASP A 209 -20.61 4.73 -2.27
N ALA A 210 -19.78 3.70 -2.43
CA ALA A 210 -20.13 2.33 -2.12
C ALA A 210 -20.25 2.04 -0.61
N GLY A 211 -19.84 2.99 0.26
CA GLY A 211 -19.86 2.89 1.72
C GLY A 211 -18.56 2.41 2.36
N PHE A 212 -17.50 2.21 1.56
CA PHE A 212 -16.19 1.79 2.07
C PHE A 212 -15.32 2.97 2.49
N ILE A 213 -14.33 2.69 3.33
CA ILE A 213 -13.21 3.58 3.58
C ILE A 213 -12.27 3.46 2.39
N LEU A 214 -11.85 4.59 1.84
CA LEU A 214 -10.80 4.65 0.83
C LEU A 214 -9.43 4.62 1.52
N GLN A 215 -8.60 3.63 1.20
CA GLN A 215 -7.18 3.68 1.54
C GLN A 215 -6.39 4.21 0.34
N ILE A 216 -5.54 5.20 0.57
CA ILE A 216 -4.57 5.67 -0.42
C ILE A 216 -3.21 5.06 -0.11
N ASP A 217 -2.71 4.24 -1.04
CA ASP A 217 -1.37 3.66 -0.94
C ASP A 217 -0.36 4.59 -1.62
N ASP A 218 0.51 5.18 -0.82
CA ASP A 218 1.55 6.11 -1.29
C ASP A 218 2.92 5.80 -0.68
N PRO A 219 3.56 4.69 -1.04
CA PRO A 219 4.95 4.48 -0.67
C PRO A 219 5.89 5.52 -1.30
N GLY A 220 5.44 6.24 -2.34
CA GLY A 220 6.23 7.23 -3.07
C GLY A 220 6.82 8.33 -2.20
N LEU A 221 6.11 8.75 -1.16
CA LEU A 221 6.60 9.77 -0.23
C LEU A 221 7.87 9.32 0.53
N GLY A 222 8.01 8.04 0.87
CA GLY A 222 9.19 7.49 1.55
C GLY A 222 10.17 6.81 0.58
N GLU A 223 9.67 5.86 -0.22
CA GLU A 223 10.45 4.95 -1.06
C GLU A 223 11.20 5.65 -2.21
N THR A 224 10.61 6.68 -2.81
CA THR A 224 11.19 7.36 -3.99
C THR A 224 12.52 8.06 -3.65
N TRP A 225 12.74 8.42 -2.40
CA TRP A 225 14.00 9.00 -1.94
C TRP A 225 15.22 8.16 -2.36
N ASP A 226 15.16 6.85 -2.18
CA ASP A 226 16.25 5.94 -2.54
C ASP A 226 16.40 5.73 -4.07
N MET A 227 15.33 5.98 -4.83
CA MET A 227 15.29 5.75 -6.28
C MET A 227 15.91 6.90 -7.11
N ILE A 228 16.15 8.07 -6.53
CA ILE A 228 16.71 9.22 -7.25
C ILE A 228 18.23 9.18 -7.18
N ILE A 229 18.87 9.17 -8.36
CA ILE A 229 20.32 9.06 -8.51
C ILE A 229 20.81 10.13 -9.49
N PRO A 230 21.74 11.03 -9.09
CA PRO A 230 22.31 11.18 -7.75
C PRO A 230 21.28 11.60 -6.71
N ALA A 231 21.62 11.42 -5.40
CA ALA A 231 20.77 11.84 -4.31
C ALA A 231 20.38 13.33 -4.42
N PRO A 232 19.11 13.68 -4.37
CA PRO A 232 18.69 15.07 -4.36
C PRO A 232 18.98 15.73 -3.00
N SER A 233 18.94 17.05 -2.92
CA SER A 233 18.82 17.69 -1.62
C SER A 233 17.47 17.34 -0.98
N LEU A 234 17.42 17.27 0.36
CA LEU A 234 16.15 17.03 1.05
C LEU A 234 15.10 18.09 0.70
N THR A 235 15.52 19.34 0.49
CA THR A 235 14.64 20.45 0.11
C THR A 235 14.00 20.21 -1.26
N ASP A 236 14.77 19.80 -2.26
CA ASP A 236 14.25 19.55 -3.61
C ASP A 236 13.34 18.32 -3.63
N TYR A 237 13.73 17.27 -2.91
CA TYR A 237 12.88 16.09 -2.75
C TYR A 237 11.52 16.45 -2.15
N ARG A 238 11.51 17.16 -1.03
CA ARG A 238 10.28 17.60 -0.35
C ARG A 238 9.41 18.50 -1.23
N LYS A 239 10.01 19.35 -2.08
CA LYS A 239 9.27 20.16 -3.05
C LYS A 239 8.52 19.30 -4.07
N THR A 240 9.17 18.27 -4.60
CA THR A 240 8.52 17.31 -5.52
C THR A 240 7.41 16.53 -4.83
N GLN A 241 7.65 16.07 -3.60
CA GLN A 241 6.62 15.34 -2.84
C GLN A 241 5.45 16.25 -2.44
N ALA A 242 5.68 17.52 -2.17
CA ALA A 242 4.62 18.50 -1.93
C ALA A 242 3.68 18.63 -3.14
N MET A 243 4.20 18.68 -4.36
CA MET A 243 3.42 18.68 -5.60
C MET A 243 2.59 17.37 -5.74
N ASN A 244 3.17 16.21 -5.45
CA ASN A 244 2.45 14.95 -5.49
C ASN A 244 1.29 14.92 -4.49
N ILE A 245 1.47 15.48 -3.30
CA ILE A 245 0.43 15.61 -2.28
C ILE A 245 -0.66 16.58 -2.72
N ASP A 246 -0.30 17.69 -3.37
CA ASP A 246 -1.28 18.65 -3.90
C ASP A 246 -2.14 17.99 -5.00
N ALA A 247 -1.54 17.19 -5.89
CA ALA A 247 -2.26 16.38 -6.86
C ALA A 247 -3.16 15.32 -6.19
N LEU A 248 -2.69 14.65 -5.14
CA LEU A 248 -3.51 13.71 -4.36
C LEU A 248 -4.71 14.42 -3.70
N ASN A 249 -4.48 15.55 -3.07
CA ASN A 249 -5.54 16.34 -2.44
C ASN A 249 -6.57 16.89 -3.46
N HIS A 250 -6.15 17.13 -4.70
CA HIS A 250 -7.04 17.43 -5.81
C HIS A 250 -7.95 16.22 -6.13
N ALA A 251 -7.38 15.00 -6.20
CA ALA A 251 -8.17 13.79 -6.41
C ALA A 251 -9.15 13.51 -5.25
N LEU A 252 -8.78 13.88 -4.02
CA LEU A 252 -9.63 13.73 -2.82
C LEU A 252 -10.68 14.83 -2.66
N ALA A 253 -10.70 15.84 -3.55
CA ALA A 253 -11.64 16.96 -3.43
C ALA A 253 -13.09 16.48 -3.44
N GLY A 254 -13.86 16.87 -2.42
CA GLY A 254 -15.26 16.47 -2.23
C GLY A 254 -15.46 15.12 -1.52
N ILE A 255 -14.40 14.43 -1.14
CA ILE A 255 -14.45 13.22 -0.30
C ILE A 255 -14.22 13.66 1.16
N PRO A 256 -15.12 13.27 2.11
CA PRO A 256 -14.92 13.56 3.52
C PRO A 256 -13.65 12.88 4.06
N GLU A 257 -12.86 13.60 4.84
CA GLU A 257 -11.59 13.08 5.38
C GLU A 257 -11.79 11.85 6.28
N ASP A 258 -12.93 11.75 6.97
CA ASP A 258 -13.30 10.60 7.80
C ASP A 258 -13.62 9.33 6.99
N ARG A 259 -13.61 9.41 5.67
CA ARG A 259 -13.74 8.27 4.74
C ARG A 259 -12.40 7.89 4.09
N VAL A 260 -11.30 8.56 4.46
CA VAL A 260 -9.98 8.37 3.86
C VAL A 260 -8.95 7.96 4.92
N ARG A 261 -8.17 6.93 4.62
CA ARG A 261 -6.93 6.57 5.32
C ARG A 261 -5.77 6.58 4.33
N TYR A 262 -4.63 7.07 4.78
CA TYR A 262 -3.41 7.19 3.98
C TYR A 262 -2.37 6.20 4.48
N HIS A 263 -1.75 5.44 3.58
CA HIS A 263 -0.71 4.49 3.90
C HIS A 263 0.63 4.91 3.29
N LEU A 264 1.63 5.06 4.15
CA LEU A 264 3.02 5.33 3.83
C LEU A 264 3.88 4.13 4.23
N CYS A 265 4.73 3.67 3.31
CA CYS A 265 5.80 2.72 3.59
C CYS A 265 7.07 3.07 2.80
N TRP A 266 8.15 2.35 3.06
CA TRP A 266 9.45 2.55 2.42
C TRP A 266 9.80 1.46 1.39
N GLY A 267 8.80 0.73 0.94
CA GLY A 267 8.94 -0.40 0.05
C GLY A 267 8.85 -1.74 0.77
N SER A 268 8.43 -2.75 0.05
CA SER A 268 7.99 -4.01 0.66
C SER A 268 8.91 -5.19 0.36
N TRP A 269 10.21 -4.97 0.22
CA TRP A 269 11.19 -6.06 0.06
C TRP A 269 11.96 -6.30 1.35
N GLN A 270 12.49 -7.50 1.49
CA GLN A 270 13.44 -7.81 2.55
C GLN A 270 14.83 -7.30 2.16
N GLY A 271 15.32 -6.31 2.86
CA GLY A 271 16.59 -5.68 2.56
C GLY A 271 17.15 -4.92 3.75
N PRO A 272 18.35 -4.32 3.62
CA PRO A 272 19.00 -3.52 4.65
C PRO A 272 18.21 -2.28 5.05
N HIS A 273 17.52 -1.61 4.10
CA HIS A 273 16.78 -0.37 4.32
C HIS A 273 17.61 0.74 4.99
N GLU A 274 18.94 0.71 4.81
CA GLU A 274 19.87 1.65 5.45
C GLU A 274 19.67 3.08 4.95
N GLY A 275 19.33 3.23 3.67
CA GLY A 275 19.13 4.50 2.99
C GLY A 275 17.75 5.12 3.16
N ASP A 276 16.83 4.52 3.91
CA ASP A 276 15.48 5.00 4.08
C ASP A 276 15.44 6.41 4.69
N LEU A 277 14.60 7.27 4.11
CA LEU A 277 14.35 8.60 4.64
C LEU A 277 13.59 8.50 5.97
N ALA A 278 14.07 9.17 7.00
CA ALA A 278 13.43 9.14 8.31
C ALA A 278 12.04 9.80 8.27
N LEU A 279 11.06 9.24 8.98
CA LEU A 279 9.70 9.79 9.05
C LEU A 279 9.69 11.25 9.50
N LYS A 280 10.58 11.66 10.42
CA LYS A 280 10.71 13.05 10.89
C LYS A 280 10.93 14.06 9.76
N ASP A 281 11.53 13.64 8.65
CA ASP A 281 11.88 14.51 7.53
C ASP A 281 10.71 14.71 6.53
N ILE A 282 9.63 13.94 6.69
CA ILE A 282 8.45 13.93 5.77
C ILE A 282 7.10 13.89 6.50
N VAL A 283 7.06 13.79 7.82
CA VAL A 283 5.81 13.66 8.58
C VAL A 283 4.87 14.86 8.41
N ASP A 284 5.40 16.05 8.32
CA ASP A 284 4.63 17.27 8.06
C ASP A 284 3.98 17.25 6.66
N LEU A 285 4.68 16.72 5.65
CA LEU A 285 4.11 16.50 4.32
C LEU A 285 3.01 15.44 4.36
N MET A 286 3.26 14.32 5.03
CA MET A 286 2.25 13.28 5.23
C MET A 286 0.96 13.85 5.85
N LEU A 287 1.09 14.69 6.88
CA LEU A 287 -0.05 15.31 7.57
C LEU A 287 -0.81 16.35 6.73
N ARG A 288 -0.29 16.76 5.57
CA ARG A 288 -1.01 17.61 4.59
C ARG A 288 -2.02 16.82 3.76
N VAL A 289 -1.92 15.51 3.70
CA VAL A 289 -2.89 14.66 2.98
C VAL A 289 -4.24 14.73 3.69
N LYS A 290 -5.31 14.98 2.94
CA LYS A 290 -6.69 15.08 3.46
C LYS A 290 -7.24 13.70 3.81
N ALA A 291 -6.76 13.13 4.91
CA ALA A 291 -7.17 11.85 5.45
C ALA A 291 -7.40 11.95 6.95
N GLN A 292 -8.28 11.13 7.51
CA GLN A 292 -8.46 11.03 8.96
C GLN A 292 -7.42 10.11 9.61
N ALA A 293 -6.97 9.07 8.91
CA ALA A 293 -6.04 8.11 9.47
C ALA A 293 -4.76 7.99 8.65
N TYR A 294 -3.63 7.81 9.34
CA TYR A 294 -2.31 7.63 8.72
C TYR A 294 -1.71 6.31 9.18
N SER A 295 -1.45 5.42 8.22
CA SER A 295 -0.80 4.13 8.43
C SER A 295 0.68 4.24 8.08
N VAL A 296 1.56 3.88 9.03
CA VAL A 296 3.02 3.99 8.89
C VAL A 296 3.72 2.74 9.41
N GLU A 297 4.86 2.40 8.84
CA GLU A 297 5.69 1.30 9.33
C GLU A 297 6.21 1.59 10.75
N ALA A 298 6.18 0.58 11.62
CA ALA A 298 6.71 0.67 12.98
C ALA A 298 7.12 -0.70 13.57
N ALA A 299 7.04 -1.80 12.80
CA ALA A 299 7.46 -3.12 13.27
C ALA A 299 8.87 -3.49 12.83
N THR A 300 9.32 -3.03 11.66
CA THR A 300 10.69 -3.27 11.20
C THR A 300 11.70 -2.59 12.13
N PRO A 301 12.88 -3.19 12.37
CA PRO A 301 13.91 -2.55 13.21
C PRO A 301 14.29 -1.15 12.74
N ARG A 302 14.18 -0.88 11.42
CA ARG A 302 14.53 0.42 10.83
C ARG A 302 13.63 1.56 11.30
N HIS A 303 12.32 1.29 11.45
CA HIS A 303 11.30 2.29 11.78
C HIS A 303 10.73 2.14 13.20
N SER A 304 11.08 1.10 13.94
CA SER A 304 10.48 0.79 15.24
C SER A 304 10.70 1.86 16.33
N TYR A 305 11.67 2.73 16.17
CA TYR A 305 11.97 3.83 17.10
C TYR A 305 11.14 5.09 16.80
N GLU A 306 10.51 5.20 15.63
CA GLU A 306 9.92 6.43 15.13
C GLU A 306 8.61 6.84 15.82
N TRP A 307 8.07 5.98 16.69
CA TRP A 307 7.00 6.41 17.61
C TRP A 307 7.37 7.63 18.46
N ARG A 308 8.70 7.86 18.69
CA ARG A 308 9.20 8.99 19.46
C ARG A 308 8.98 10.33 18.78
N ILE A 309 8.84 10.35 17.46
CA ILE A 309 8.60 11.56 16.65
C ILE A 309 7.31 12.25 17.12
N TRP A 310 6.31 11.49 17.53
CA TRP A 310 5.03 12.00 18.01
C TRP A 310 5.09 12.68 19.39
N LYS A 311 6.25 12.73 20.03
CA LYS A 311 6.49 13.58 21.20
C LYS A 311 6.69 15.04 20.80
N ASP A 312 7.27 15.27 19.62
CA ASP A 312 7.66 16.58 19.11
C ASP A 312 6.70 17.07 18.03
N VAL A 313 6.10 16.12 17.27
CA VAL A 313 5.10 16.40 16.23
C VAL A 313 3.71 16.14 16.77
N LYS A 314 2.89 17.18 16.86
CA LYS A 314 1.50 17.03 17.29
C LYS A 314 0.66 16.40 16.17
N LEU A 315 0.13 15.19 16.40
CA LEU A 315 -0.94 14.64 15.57
C LEU A 315 -2.20 15.50 15.79
N PRO A 316 -2.83 16.08 14.73
CA PRO A 316 -4.06 16.87 14.90
C PRO A 316 -5.15 16.08 15.64
N ASP A 317 -6.00 16.78 16.39
CA ASP A 317 -6.88 16.15 17.41
C ASP A 317 -7.94 15.20 16.83
N ASP A 318 -8.33 15.41 15.57
CA ASP A 318 -9.29 14.60 14.81
C ASP A 318 -8.64 13.43 14.04
N LYS A 319 -7.31 13.31 14.07
CA LYS A 319 -6.57 12.31 13.30
C LYS A 319 -6.27 11.05 14.11
N ILE A 320 -6.16 9.93 13.36
CA ILE A 320 -5.90 8.58 13.88
C ILE A 320 -4.55 8.13 13.32
N LEU A 321 -3.77 7.44 14.14
CA LEU A 321 -2.55 6.77 13.72
C LEU A 321 -2.78 5.25 13.67
N ILE A 322 -2.33 4.63 12.57
CA ILE A 322 -2.35 3.19 12.37
C ILE A 322 -0.89 2.70 12.28
N PRO A 323 -0.18 2.57 13.42
CA PRO A 323 1.17 2.04 13.38
C PRO A 323 1.16 0.58 12.93
N GLY A 324 2.05 0.22 12.02
CA GLY A 324 2.38 -1.15 11.72
C GLY A 324 3.10 -1.77 12.91
N VAL A 325 2.50 -2.76 13.56
CA VAL A 325 3.08 -3.43 14.72
C VAL A 325 3.43 -4.88 14.43
N ILE A 326 3.15 -5.34 13.21
CA ILE A 326 3.62 -6.60 12.62
C ILE A 326 4.30 -6.32 11.27
N ALA A 327 5.48 -6.91 11.06
CA ALA A 327 6.27 -6.70 9.84
C ALA A 327 5.85 -7.65 8.71
N HIS A 328 5.81 -7.14 7.50
CA HIS A 328 5.56 -7.92 6.28
C HIS A 328 6.85 -8.50 5.66
N THR A 329 8.02 -7.96 6.01
CA THR A 329 9.32 -8.30 5.42
C THR A 329 9.99 -9.53 6.04
N THR A 330 9.49 -10.05 7.14
CA THR A 330 10.06 -11.21 7.85
C THR A 330 9.03 -12.29 8.11
N ALA A 331 9.46 -13.56 8.06
CA ALA A 331 8.64 -14.71 8.44
C ALA A 331 8.50 -14.88 9.97
N VAL A 332 9.23 -14.11 10.77
CA VAL A 332 9.09 -14.15 12.23
C VAL A 332 7.70 -13.63 12.61
N VAL A 333 6.94 -14.41 13.37
CA VAL A 333 5.67 -14.00 13.95
C VAL A 333 5.97 -13.25 15.25
N GLU A 334 5.55 -12.01 15.33
CA GLU A 334 5.77 -11.15 16.48
C GLU A 334 5.06 -11.72 17.73
N HIS A 335 5.75 -11.68 18.87
CA HIS A 335 5.13 -12.07 20.14
C HIS A 335 4.07 -11.03 20.54
N PRO A 336 2.87 -11.45 21.02
CA PRO A 336 1.82 -10.51 21.42
C PRO A 336 2.26 -9.44 22.42
N GLU A 337 3.18 -9.77 23.33
CA GLU A 337 3.75 -8.77 24.26
C GLU A 337 4.51 -7.65 23.55
N THR A 338 5.31 -7.97 22.53
CA THR A 338 6.02 -6.96 21.73
C THR A 338 5.04 -6.05 20.98
N ILE A 339 3.97 -6.63 20.43
CA ILE A 339 2.90 -5.87 19.78
C ILE A 339 2.23 -4.94 20.79
N ALA A 340 1.89 -5.44 21.98
CA ALA A 340 1.26 -4.66 23.04
C ALA A 340 2.16 -3.51 23.52
N GLU A 341 3.46 -3.72 23.68
CA GLU A 341 4.43 -2.67 24.04
C GLU A 341 4.47 -1.55 22.99
N ARG A 342 4.52 -1.90 21.69
CA ARG A 342 4.47 -0.94 20.59
C ARG A 342 3.19 -0.10 20.66
N LEU A 343 2.03 -0.73 20.82
CA LEU A 343 0.74 -0.05 20.88
C LEU A 343 0.63 0.86 22.11
N VAL A 344 1.13 0.44 23.28
CA VAL A 344 1.16 1.27 24.49
C VAL A 344 2.06 2.49 24.29
N ASN A 345 3.23 2.34 23.64
CA ASN A 345 4.12 3.46 23.33
C ASN A 345 3.42 4.51 22.45
N PHE A 346 2.79 4.09 21.34
CA PHE A 346 2.03 5.00 20.47
C PHE A 346 0.85 5.64 21.22
N SER A 347 0.09 4.86 22.00
CA SER A 347 -1.05 5.36 22.78
C SER A 347 -0.63 6.40 23.81
N GLY A 348 0.55 6.26 24.40
CA GLY A 348 1.11 7.20 25.36
C GLY A 348 1.46 8.57 24.77
N VAL A 349 1.76 8.62 23.46
CA VAL A 349 2.17 9.88 22.80
C VAL A 349 1.04 10.54 22.02
N VAL A 350 0.10 9.76 21.41
CA VAL A 350 -1.00 10.34 20.62
C VAL A 350 -2.37 10.17 21.26
N GLY A 351 -2.48 9.40 22.34
CA GLY A 351 -3.74 9.08 23.01
C GLY A 351 -4.34 7.76 22.53
N ARG A 352 -4.77 6.91 23.47
CA ARG A 352 -5.24 5.54 23.23
C ARG A 352 -6.40 5.42 22.23
N ASN A 353 -7.30 6.41 22.24
CA ASN A 353 -8.47 6.41 21.35
C ASN A 353 -8.11 6.69 19.89
N ARG A 354 -6.89 7.15 19.62
CA ARG A 354 -6.41 7.54 18.29
C ARG A 354 -5.40 6.54 17.69
N VAL A 355 -5.29 5.35 18.28
CA VAL A 355 -4.39 4.28 17.79
C VAL A 355 -5.22 3.09 17.33
N ILE A 356 -4.94 2.60 16.12
CA ILE A 356 -5.47 1.35 15.58
C ILE A 356 -4.26 0.46 15.25
N ALA A 357 -4.27 -0.80 15.69
CA ALA A 357 -3.18 -1.73 15.42
C ALA A 357 -3.18 -2.17 13.96
N GLY A 358 -2.07 -1.95 13.24
CA GLY A 358 -1.92 -2.25 11.83
C GLY A 358 -0.74 -3.17 11.49
N ALA A 359 -0.52 -3.40 10.20
CA ALA A 359 0.67 -4.02 9.63
C ALA A 359 1.54 -2.95 8.96
N ASP A 360 2.85 -3.18 8.87
CA ASP A 360 3.78 -2.26 8.21
C ASP A 360 3.42 -2.01 6.74
N CYS A 361 3.11 -3.06 5.99
CA CYS A 361 2.65 -3.00 4.61
C CYS A 361 1.80 -4.23 4.26
N GLY A 362 1.35 -4.33 3.01
CA GLY A 362 0.65 -5.50 2.50
C GLY A 362 1.56 -6.74 2.41
N PHE A 363 0.97 -7.93 2.49
CA PHE A 363 1.70 -9.21 2.49
C PHE A 363 1.89 -9.82 1.10
N ALA A 364 1.24 -9.26 0.07
CA ALA A 364 1.29 -9.76 -1.31
C ALA A 364 1.00 -8.67 -2.34
N GLN A 365 1.97 -7.81 -2.60
CA GLN A 365 1.82 -6.63 -3.44
C GLN A 365 1.56 -6.94 -4.92
N GLY A 366 1.74 -8.19 -5.36
CA GLY A 366 1.48 -8.58 -6.75
C GLY A 366 1.30 -10.07 -6.96
N ALA A 367 0.69 -10.44 -8.09
CA ALA A 367 0.46 -11.83 -8.47
C ALA A 367 1.75 -12.57 -8.88
N MET A 368 2.78 -11.82 -9.33
CA MET A 368 4.03 -12.39 -9.83
C MET A 368 4.94 -12.92 -8.73
N TYR A 369 4.82 -12.41 -7.50
CA TYR A 369 5.65 -12.82 -6.37
C TYR A 369 4.83 -12.93 -5.08
N GLN A 370 5.33 -13.73 -4.16
CA GLN A 370 4.72 -13.94 -2.84
C GLN A 370 5.80 -13.75 -1.79
N ARG A 371 5.74 -12.65 -1.05
CA ARG A 371 6.76 -12.33 -0.03
C ARG A 371 6.58 -13.14 1.23
N GLN A 372 5.32 -13.38 1.62
CA GLN A 372 4.99 -14.17 2.80
C GLN A 372 4.17 -15.40 2.42
N HIS A 373 4.46 -16.51 3.11
CA HIS A 373 3.60 -17.68 3.01
C HIS A 373 2.25 -17.39 3.69
N PRO A 374 1.10 -17.80 3.11
CA PRO A 374 -0.22 -17.52 3.69
C PRO A 374 -0.35 -17.94 5.15
N THR A 375 0.18 -19.10 5.54
CA THR A 375 0.10 -19.61 6.92
C THR A 375 0.82 -18.71 7.92
N VAL A 376 1.96 -18.13 7.52
CA VAL A 376 2.73 -17.17 8.34
C VAL A 376 1.94 -15.87 8.49
N MET A 377 1.40 -15.34 7.40
CA MET A 377 0.57 -14.12 7.46
C MET A 377 -0.63 -14.30 8.39
N TRP A 378 -1.36 -15.42 8.30
CA TRP A 378 -2.49 -15.69 9.20
C TRP A 378 -2.07 -15.84 10.65
N ALA A 379 -0.86 -16.39 10.92
CA ALA A 379 -0.31 -16.44 12.27
C ALA A 379 0.00 -15.03 12.80
N LYS A 380 0.55 -14.14 11.94
CA LYS A 380 0.78 -12.73 12.29
C LYS A 380 -0.51 -11.97 12.60
N PHE A 381 -1.60 -12.22 11.86
CA PHE A 381 -2.90 -11.58 12.16
C PHE A 381 -3.46 -12.02 13.52
N ARG A 382 -3.36 -13.32 13.85
CA ARG A 382 -3.74 -13.79 15.21
C ARG A 382 -2.86 -13.16 16.29
N ALA A 383 -1.55 -13.03 16.06
CA ALA A 383 -0.65 -12.37 17.00
C ALA A 383 -1.00 -10.86 17.15
N LEU A 384 -1.36 -10.18 16.03
CA LEU A 384 -1.83 -8.81 16.05
C LEU A 384 -3.07 -8.64 16.93
N ALA A 385 -4.08 -9.49 16.75
CA ALA A 385 -5.30 -9.47 17.55
C ALA A 385 -5.01 -9.73 19.04
N ALA A 386 -4.19 -10.73 19.36
CA ALA A 386 -3.79 -11.02 20.74
C ALA A 386 -2.99 -9.89 21.38
N GLY A 387 -2.08 -9.26 20.63
CA GLY A 387 -1.32 -8.10 21.11
C GLY A 387 -2.18 -6.86 21.32
N ALA A 388 -3.13 -6.60 20.43
CA ALA A 388 -4.11 -5.52 20.58
C ALA A 388 -5.01 -5.73 21.82
N GLU A 389 -5.41 -6.97 22.10
CA GLU A 389 -6.15 -7.31 23.31
C GLU A 389 -5.32 -7.07 24.58
N LEU A 390 -4.05 -7.50 24.58
CA LEU A 390 -3.12 -7.23 25.70
C LEU A 390 -2.94 -5.71 25.93
N ALA A 391 -2.71 -4.94 24.89
CA ALA A 391 -2.61 -3.48 24.96
C ALA A 391 -3.89 -2.86 25.49
N SER A 392 -5.06 -3.34 25.04
CA SER A 392 -6.37 -2.86 25.50
C SER A 392 -6.55 -3.05 26.99
N ARG A 393 -6.22 -4.23 27.51
CA ARG A 393 -6.27 -4.49 28.97
C ARG A 393 -5.37 -3.51 29.75
N ARG A 394 -4.18 -3.18 29.25
CA ARG A 394 -3.27 -2.21 29.90
C ARG A 394 -3.77 -0.77 29.84
N LEU A 395 -4.37 -0.39 28.70
CA LEU A 395 -4.78 1.00 28.45
C LEU A 395 -6.14 1.35 29.05
N TRP A 396 -7.04 0.37 29.21
CA TRP A 396 -8.40 0.57 29.78
C TRP A 396 -8.60 -0.16 31.12
N ALA A 397 -7.53 -0.74 31.71
CA ALA A 397 -7.59 -1.17 33.09
C ALA A 397 -7.93 0.06 33.96
N THR A 398 -9.08 0.00 34.65
CA THR A 398 -9.53 0.96 35.68
C THR A 398 -8.97 0.56 37.03
#